data_1a632fedaee4a5a6048dce55b5bfb1e8
#
_entry.id   1a632fedaee4a5a6048dce55b5bfb1e8
#
_cell.length_a   1.000
_cell.length_b   1.000
_cell.length_c   1.000
_cell.angle_alpha   90.00
_cell.angle_beta   90.00
_cell.angle_gamma   90.00
#
_symmetry.space_group_name_H-M   'P 1'
#
loop_
_entity.id
_entity.type
_entity.pdbx_description
1 polymer ?
#
loop_
_entity_poly.entity_id
_entity_poly.type
_entity_poly.pdbx_seq_one_letter_code
_entity_poly.pdbx_strand_id
1 'polypeptide(L)'
;MTDQSGLHEAIFSWITPRLRQLPWRDTRDPWHVLVSEVMLQQTGVSRAMPKWSVFISEFPTALDCSQAPLGDVLRLWQGLGYPRRAKNLQAAAKVVVEQHGGVVPNTLEELLALPGVGPYTARAVLAFAFEVDAAVVDTNIARVLARFHGRTLKARDAQKLADGWVPQGEAWLWNQALMDLGATICRPQPMCDECPLIEQCSWRGTGVDPSVGSAGVSVAQAKFAGSDRQARGRLIKQLGECAVPIHAAAEIMDRSAEIAMRLINDLISDGLIVRHNDELMLP
;
A
#
# COMPACT_ATOMS: atom_id res chain seq x y z
N MET A 1 -2.86 23.29 -23.89
CA MET A 1 -2.46 21.87 -23.86
C MET A 1 -0.99 21.89 -23.48
N THR A 2 -0.62 21.39 -22.31
CA THR A 2 0.79 21.20 -21.94
C THR A 2 1.42 20.29 -22.98
N ASP A 3 2.59 20.63 -23.46
CA ASP A 3 3.36 19.76 -24.35
C ASP A 3 3.72 18.47 -23.60
N GLN A 4 2.95 17.42 -23.84
CA GLN A 4 3.14 16.13 -23.15
C GLN A 4 4.43 15.43 -23.58
N SER A 5 4.94 15.70 -24.79
CA SER A 5 6.17 15.08 -25.28
C SER A 5 7.38 15.54 -24.46
N GLY A 6 7.48 16.83 -24.16
CA GLY A 6 8.54 17.36 -23.31
C GLY A 6 8.44 16.88 -21.84
N LEU A 7 7.22 16.65 -21.35
CA LEU A 7 7.00 16.06 -20.01
C LEU A 7 7.50 14.63 -19.93
N HIS A 8 7.16 13.79 -20.93
CA HIS A 8 7.58 12.38 -20.97
C HIS A 8 9.09 12.26 -21.10
N GLU A 9 9.71 13.02 -22.00
CA GLU A 9 11.15 13.03 -22.20
C GLU A 9 11.91 13.42 -20.93
N ALA A 10 11.48 14.48 -20.25
CA ALA A 10 12.10 14.92 -19.00
C ALA A 10 12.05 13.84 -17.90
N ILE A 11 10.91 13.17 -17.74
CA ILE A 11 10.73 12.13 -16.73
C ILE A 11 11.53 10.87 -17.11
N PHE A 12 11.47 10.41 -18.34
CA PHE A 12 12.19 9.18 -18.75
C PHE A 12 13.70 9.35 -18.73
N SER A 13 14.23 10.48 -19.18
CA SER A 13 15.65 10.80 -19.08
C SER A 13 16.12 10.87 -17.62
N TRP A 14 15.29 11.42 -16.74
CA TRP A 14 15.60 11.52 -15.31
C TRP A 14 15.60 10.18 -14.61
N ILE A 15 14.58 9.31 -14.87
CA ILE A 15 14.40 8.06 -14.11
C ILE A 15 15.34 6.95 -14.55
N THR A 16 15.73 6.89 -15.83
CA THR A 16 16.51 5.77 -16.39
C THR A 16 17.76 5.42 -15.56
N PRO A 17 18.63 6.36 -15.13
CA PRO A 17 19.75 6.04 -14.26
C PRO A 17 19.40 5.98 -12.76
N ARG A 18 18.15 6.23 -12.36
CA ARG A 18 17.76 6.46 -10.96
C ARG A 18 16.67 5.53 -10.46
N LEU A 19 16.15 4.63 -11.29
CA LEU A 19 15.07 3.72 -10.91
C LEU A 19 15.47 2.90 -9.68
N ARG A 20 14.73 3.05 -8.58
CA ARG A 20 15.03 2.32 -7.34
C ARG A 20 14.88 0.82 -7.54
N GLN A 21 15.87 0.06 -7.10
CA GLN A 21 15.83 -1.39 -7.10
C GLN A 21 14.93 -1.88 -5.97
N LEU A 22 13.79 -2.43 -6.32
CA LEU A 22 12.79 -2.98 -5.39
C LEU A 22 12.36 -4.35 -5.90
N PRO A 23 12.37 -5.41 -5.07
CA PRO A 23 12.21 -6.79 -5.55
C PRO A 23 10.90 -7.05 -6.28
N TRP A 24 9.83 -6.34 -5.92
CA TRP A 24 8.54 -6.43 -6.64
C TRP A 24 8.51 -5.69 -7.98
N ARG A 25 9.56 -4.93 -8.33
CA ARG A 25 9.73 -4.31 -9.67
C ARG A 25 10.37 -5.25 -10.68
N ASP A 26 11.03 -6.30 -10.18
CA ASP A 26 11.71 -7.30 -11.02
C ASP A 26 10.77 -8.43 -11.49
N THR A 27 9.51 -8.41 -11.06
CA THR A 27 8.48 -9.38 -11.43
C THR A 27 7.31 -8.72 -12.14
N ARG A 28 6.62 -9.53 -12.95
CA ARG A 28 5.30 -9.22 -13.53
C ARG A 28 4.23 -10.20 -13.05
N ASP A 29 4.58 -11.08 -12.12
CA ASP A 29 3.60 -11.98 -11.51
C ASP A 29 2.53 -11.14 -10.77
N PRO A 30 1.24 -11.25 -11.15
CA PRO A 30 0.20 -10.39 -10.59
C PRO A 30 -0.12 -10.69 -9.13
N TRP A 31 0.14 -11.90 -8.63
CA TRP A 31 0.05 -12.21 -7.21
C TRP A 31 1.15 -11.52 -6.42
N HIS A 32 2.39 -11.59 -6.89
CA HIS A 32 3.54 -10.94 -6.27
C HIS A 32 3.37 -9.41 -6.21
N VAL A 33 2.85 -8.82 -7.29
CA VAL A 33 2.54 -7.39 -7.35
C VAL A 33 1.41 -7.05 -6.39
N LEU A 34 0.30 -7.82 -6.35
CA LEU A 34 -0.80 -7.59 -5.42
C LEU A 34 -0.33 -7.63 -3.97
N VAL A 35 0.49 -8.62 -3.60
CA VAL A 35 1.07 -8.72 -2.25
C VAL A 35 1.88 -7.47 -1.90
N SER A 36 2.75 -6.99 -2.81
CA SER A 36 3.56 -5.79 -2.56
C SER A 36 2.68 -4.55 -2.36
N GLU A 37 1.67 -4.36 -3.19
CA GLU A 37 0.77 -3.21 -3.12
C GLU A 37 -0.04 -3.20 -1.81
N VAL A 38 -0.52 -4.36 -1.36
CA VAL A 38 -1.21 -4.48 -0.07
C VAL A 38 -0.24 -4.25 1.10
N MET A 39 1.01 -4.73 1.03
CA MET A 39 2.02 -4.49 2.07
C MET A 39 2.42 -3.02 2.17
N LEU A 40 2.47 -2.31 1.04
CA LEU A 40 2.85 -0.90 0.98
C LEU A 40 1.75 0.07 1.44
N GLN A 41 0.50 -0.37 1.57
CA GLN A 41 -0.55 0.47 2.14
C GLN A 41 -0.15 0.96 3.54
N GLN A 42 0.12 2.26 3.68
CA GLN A 42 0.54 2.91 4.94
C GLN A 42 1.80 2.29 5.59
N THR A 43 2.63 1.60 4.82
CA THR A 43 3.89 1.00 5.28
C THR A 43 5.04 1.46 4.38
N GLY A 44 6.12 1.91 5.00
CA GLY A 44 7.31 2.35 4.25
C GLY A 44 8.04 1.18 3.59
N VAL A 45 8.65 1.46 2.43
CA VAL A 45 9.39 0.49 1.59
C VAL A 45 10.42 -0.32 2.38
N SER A 46 11.24 0.33 3.22
CA SER A 46 12.28 -0.33 4.02
C SER A 46 11.75 -1.40 4.96
N ARG A 47 10.50 -1.27 5.41
CA ARG A 47 9.83 -2.24 6.28
C ARG A 47 9.14 -3.34 5.46
N ALA A 48 8.55 -2.98 4.32
CA ALA A 48 7.83 -3.92 3.46
C ALA A 48 8.79 -4.88 2.73
N MET A 49 9.92 -4.39 2.26
CA MET A 49 10.85 -5.14 1.40
C MET A 49 11.30 -6.49 1.98
N PRO A 50 11.88 -6.59 3.20
CA PRO A 50 12.27 -7.88 3.75
C PRO A 50 11.07 -8.79 4.03
N LYS A 51 9.90 -8.23 4.35
CA LYS A 51 8.68 -8.99 4.63
C LYS A 51 8.07 -9.56 3.37
N TRP A 52 8.12 -8.82 2.27
CA TRP A 52 7.62 -9.28 0.98
C TRP A 52 8.41 -10.50 0.50
N SER A 53 9.73 -10.48 0.57
CA SER A 53 10.57 -11.60 0.14
C SER A 53 10.25 -12.88 0.93
N VAL A 54 10.11 -12.78 2.26
CA VAL A 54 9.74 -13.91 3.11
C VAL A 54 8.32 -14.41 2.79
N PHE A 55 7.37 -13.50 2.62
CA PHE A 55 5.98 -13.83 2.33
C PHE A 55 5.82 -14.56 0.99
N ILE A 56 6.49 -14.08 -0.06
CA ILE A 56 6.46 -14.72 -1.38
C ILE A 56 7.20 -16.06 -1.38
N SER A 57 8.26 -16.21 -0.58
CA SER A 57 8.92 -17.50 -0.42
C SER A 57 8.01 -18.55 0.23
N GLU A 58 7.17 -18.15 1.19
CA GLU A 58 6.24 -19.06 1.89
C GLU A 58 4.93 -19.27 1.09
N PHE A 59 4.42 -18.21 0.47
CA PHE A 59 3.19 -18.22 -0.33
C PHE A 59 3.45 -17.71 -1.75
N PRO A 60 4.12 -18.51 -2.59
CA PRO A 60 4.49 -18.11 -3.95
C PRO A 60 3.29 -17.89 -4.87
N THR A 61 2.13 -18.50 -4.56
CA THR A 61 0.90 -18.35 -5.32
C THR A 61 -0.29 -17.95 -4.43
N ALA A 62 -1.35 -17.46 -5.06
CA ALA A 62 -2.62 -17.21 -4.36
C ALA A 62 -3.19 -18.51 -3.76
N LEU A 63 -2.96 -19.65 -4.40
CA LEU A 63 -3.39 -20.95 -3.88
C LEU A 63 -2.73 -21.26 -2.54
N ASP A 64 -1.42 -21.12 -2.42
CA ASP A 64 -0.69 -21.40 -1.18
C ASP A 64 -1.20 -20.51 -0.05
N CYS A 65 -1.37 -19.22 -0.29
CA CYS A 65 -1.91 -18.28 0.70
C CYS A 65 -3.36 -18.60 1.08
N SER A 66 -4.18 -19.02 0.13
CA SER A 66 -5.61 -19.32 0.35
C SER A 66 -5.82 -20.53 1.25
N GLN A 67 -4.93 -21.52 1.17
CA GLN A 67 -5.00 -22.79 1.92
C GLN A 67 -4.34 -22.72 3.29
N ALA A 68 -3.50 -21.72 3.52
CA ALA A 68 -2.82 -21.55 4.80
C ALA A 68 -3.81 -21.21 5.94
N PRO A 69 -3.55 -21.62 7.20
CA PRO A 69 -4.23 -21.05 8.35
C PRO A 69 -4.03 -19.53 8.40
N LEU A 70 -5.06 -18.77 8.73
CA LEU A 70 -4.93 -17.30 8.83
C LEU A 70 -3.87 -16.90 9.85
N GLY A 71 -3.68 -17.69 10.90
CA GLY A 71 -2.63 -17.49 11.90
C GLY A 71 -1.22 -17.43 11.29
N ASP A 72 -0.93 -18.26 10.29
CA ASP A 72 0.39 -18.27 9.63
C ASP A 72 0.58 -17.00 8.76
N VAL A 73 -0.46 -16.59 8.04
CA VAL A 73 -0.44 -15.34 7.29
C VAL A 73 -0.21 -14.15 8.22
N LEU A 74 -0.86 -14.13 9.40
CA LEU A 74 -0.70 -13.07 10.40
C LEU A 74 0.70 -13.07 11.03
N ARG A 75 1.33 -14.24 11.24
CA ARG A 75 2.72 -14.36 11.74
C ARG A 75 3.71 -13.72 10.77
N LEU A 76 3.60 -14.00 9.47
CA LEU A 76 4.45 -13.39 8.44
C LEU A 76 4.20 -11.89 8.31
N TRP A 77 2.97 -11.44 8.58
CA TRP A 77 2.59 -10.03 8.50
C TRP A 77 3.09 -9.17 9.67
N GLN A 78 3.61 -9.79 10.74
CA GLN A 78 4.08 -9.07 11.93
C GLN A 78 5.11 -7.99 11.57
N GLY A 79 4.94 -6.81 12.19
CA GLY A 79 5.78 -5.63 11.93
C GLY A 79 5.29 -4.71 10.81
N LEU A 80 4.37 -5.15 9.94
CA LEU A 80 3.77 -4.29 8.91
C LEU A 80 2.63 -3.42 9.43
N GLY A 81 2.00 -3.82 10.55
CA GLY A 81 0.81 -3.16 11.10
C GLY A 81 -0.46 -3.42 10.28
N TYR A 82 -1.59 -2.92 10.79
CA TYR A 82 -2.90 -3.08 10.13
C TYR A 82 -3.20 -4.53 9.71
N PRO A 83 -3.33 -5.47 10.65
CA PRO A 83 -3.43 -6.92 10.36
C PRO A 83 -4.67 -7.30 9.55
N ARG A 84 -5.71 -6.45 9.51
CA ARG A 84 -6.85 -6.62 8.60
C ARG A 84 -6.43 -6.71 7.13
N ARG A 85 -5.30 -6.07 6.74
CA ARG A 85 -4.79 -6.19 5.37
C ARG A 85 -4.35 -7.61 5.04
N ALA A 86 -3.69 -8.29 5.99
CA ALA A 86 -3.30 -9.69 5.83
C ALA A 86 -4.53 -10.60 5.67
N LYS A 87 -5.55 -10.41 6.52
CA LYS A 87 -6.81 -11.13 6.41
C LYS A 87 -7.51 -10.88 5.07
N ASN A 88 -7.58 -9.62 4.64
CA ASN A 88 -8.17 -9.27 3.35
C ASN A 88 -7.37 -9.84 2.18
N LEU A 89 -6.04 -9.84 2.24
CA LEU A 89 -5.18 -10.44 1.23
C LEU A 89 -5.45 -11.95 1.11
N GLN A 90 -5.55 -12.67 2.24
CA GLN A 90 -5.92 -14.07 2.20
C GLN A 90 -7.33 -14.30 1.67
N ALA A 91 -8.30 -13.45 2.05
CA ALA A 91 -9.65 -13.52 1.51
C ALA A 91 -9.66 -13.25 -0.01
N ALA A 92 -8.85 -12.29 -0.49
CA ALA A 92 -8.66 -12.06 -1.92
C ALA A 92 -8.05 -13.29 -2.61
N ALA A 93 -7.05 -13.93 -1.99
CA ALA A 93 -6.45 -15.15 -2.51
C ALA A 93 -7.48 -16.29 -2.66
N LYS A 94 -8.40 -16.44 -1.68
CA LYS A 94 -9.50 -17.41 -1.77
C LYS A 94 -10.42 -17.11 -2.95
N VAL A 95 -10.83 -15.84 -3.14
CA VAL A 95 -11.65 -15.42 -4.29
C VAL A 95 -10.93 -15.68 -5.61
N VAL A 96 -9.62 -15.37 -5.68
CA VAL A 96 -8.80 -15.65 -6.88
C VAL A 96 -8.81 -17.15 -7.23
N VAL A 97 -8.68 -18.01 -6.22
CA VAL A 97 -8.71 -19.46 -6.44
C VAL A 97 -10.10 -19.95 -6.84
N GLU A 98 -11.13 -19.53 -6.10
CA GLU A 98 -12.49 -20.05 -6.25
C GLU A 98 -13.21 -19.52 -7.49
N GLN A 99 -12.96 -18.27 -7.88
CA GLN A 99 -13.70 -17.58 -8.94
C GLN A 99 -12.87 -17.32 -10.20
N HIS A 100 -11.53 -17.32 -10.09
CA HIS A 100 -10.63 -17.00 -11.19
C HIS A 100 -9.59 -18.11 -11.46
N GLY A 101 -9.82 -19.33 -10.98
CA GLY A 101 -8.95 -20.49 -11.27
C GLY A 101 -7.51 -20.34 -10.77
N GLY A 102 -7.27 -19.54 -9.74
CA GLY A 102 -5.95 -19.31 -9.15
C GLY A 102 -5.14 -18.18 -9.84
N VAL A 103 -5.68 -17.55 -10.87
CA VAL A 103 -5.03 -16.43 -11.58
C VAL A 103 -5.66 -15.11 -11.17
N VAL A 104 -4.83 -14.15 -10.72
CA VAL A 104 -5.33 -12.81 -10.39
C VAL A 104 -5.95 -12.17 -11.63
N PRO A 105 -7.18 -11.64 -11.55
CA PRO A 105 -7.87 -11.08 -12.70
C PRO A 105 -7.17 -9.84 -13.27
N ASN A 106 -7.41 -9.56 -14.55
CA ASN A 106 -6.77 -8.47 -15.29
C ASN A 106 -7.73 -7.38 -15.76
N THR A 107 -8.93 -7.31 -15.17
CA THR A 107 -9.88 -6.24 -15.42
C THR A 107 -10.05 -5.38 -14.15
N LEU A 108 -10.33 -4.09 -14.35
CA LEU A 108 -10.54 -3.17 -13.21
C LEU A 108 -11.73 -3.61 -12.35
N GLU A 109 -12.81 -4.08 -12.96
CA GLU A 109 -14.03 -4.49 -12.29
C GLU A 109 -13.79 -5.70 -11.39
N GLU A 110 -13.17 -6.75 -11.90
CA GLU A 110 -12.87 -7.97 -11.14
C GLU A 110 -11.85 -7.72 -10.04
N LEU A 111 -10.82 -6.89 -10.28
CA LEU A 111 -9.86 -6.50 -9.25
C LEU A 111 -10.53 -5.72 -8.11
N LEU A 112 -11.47 -4.83 -8.42
CA LEU A 112 -12.23 -4.08 -7.40
C LEU A 112 -13.18 -4.97 -6.59
N ALA A 113 -13.58 -6.13 -7.11
CA ALA A 113 -14.40 -7.11 -6.40
C ALA A 113 -13.59 -7.92 -5.36
N LEU A 114 -12.25 -7.92 -5.45
CA LEU A 114 -11.39 -8.63 -4.50
C LEU A 114 -11.38 -7.95 -3.11
N PRO A 115 -11.50 -8.73 -2.02
CA PRO A 115 -11.45 -8.20 -0.66
C PRO A 115 -10.18 -7.34 -0.39
N GLY A 116 -10.37 -6.11 0.05
CA GLY A 116 -9.28 -5.20 0.40
C GLY A 116 -8.58 -4.53 -0.78
N VAL A 117 -9.04 -4.75 -2.00
CA VAL A 117 -8.53 -4.11 -3.22
C VAL A 117 -9.38 -2.88 -3.53
N GLY A 118 -8.78 -1.71 -3.39
CA GLY A 118 -9.38 -0.43 -3.76
C GLY A 118 -8.94 0.06 -5.15
N PRO A 119 -9.47 1.22 -5.60
CA PRO A 119 -9.16 1.76 -6.93
C PRO A 119 -7.66 1.95 -7.20
N TYR A 120 -6.89 2.36 -6.19
CA TYR A 120 -5.43 2.46 -6.28
C TYR A 120 -4.80 1.09 -6.54
N THR A 121 -5.06 0.11 -5.66
CA THR A 121 -4.44 -1.23 -5.75
C THR A 121 -4.83 -1.93 -7.05
N ALA A 122 -6.09 -1.84 -7.49
CA ALA A 122 -6.54 -2.42 -8.74
C ALA A 122 -5.78 -1.84 -9.95
N ARG A 123 -5.65 -0.50 -10.02
CA ARG A 123 -4.89 0.16 -11.09
C ARG A 123 -3.39 -0.14 -11.03
N ALA A 124 -2.83 -0.27 -9.83
CA ALA A 124 -1.42 -0.64 -9.64
C ALA A 124 -1.15 -2.07 -10.17
N VAL A 125 -2.03 -3.03 -9.87
CA VAL A 125 -1.92 -4.39 -10.42
C VAL A 125 -2.01 -4.37 -11.95
N LEU A 126 -2.97 -3.62 -12.53
CA LEU A 126 -3.10 -3.48 -13.97
C LEU A 126 -1.83 -2.89 -14.61
N ALA A 127 -1.29 -1.81 -14.04
CA ALA A 127 -0.12 -1.13 -14.60
C ALA A 127 1.17 -1.92 -14.39
N PHE A 128 1.35 -2.58 -13.23
CA PHE A 128 2.63 -3.18 -12.86
C PHE A 128 2.77 -4.67 -13.19
N ALA A 129 1.66 -5.40 -13.24
CA ALA A 129 1.67 -6.81 -13.61
C ALA A 129 1.24 -7.05 -15.06
N PHE A 130 0.22 -6.33 -15.51
CA PHE A 130 -0.34 -6.53 -16.85
C PHE A 130 0.09 -5.46 -17.86
N GLU A 131 0.85 -4.46 -17.44
CA GLU A 131 1.34 -3.35 -18.25
C GLU A 131 0.24 -2.61 -19.05
N VAL A 132 -0.98 -2.62 -18.48
CA VAL A 132 -2.12 -1.87 -19.02
C VAL A 132 -1.87 -0.38 -18.82
N ASP A 133 -2.23 0.46 -19.80
CA ASP A 133 -2.13 1.92 -19.72
C ASP A 133 -3.11 2.49 -18.68
N ALA A 134 -2.78 2.26 -17.41
CA ALA A 134 -3.53 2.73 -16.26
C ALA A 134 -2.66 3.66 -15.40
N ALA A 135 -3.19 4.85 -15.10
CA ALA A 135 -2.54 5.75 -14.16
C ALA A 135 -2.79 5.29 -12.72
N VAL A 136 -1.75 5.37 -11.90
CA VAL A 136 -1.81 5.13 -10.44
C VAL A 136 -1.69 6.47 -9.74
N VAL A 137 -2.51 6.71 -8.71
CA VAL A 137 -2.43 7.94 -7.92
C VAL A 137 -2.24 7.57 -6.45
N ASP A 138 -0.96 7.41 -6.06
CA ASP A 138 -0.56 7.31 -4.65
C ASP A 138 -0.33 8.70 -4.03
N THR A 139 0.09 8.74 -2.78
CA THR A 139 0.39 10.01 -2.08
C THR A 139 1.52 10.81 -2.73
N ASN A 140 2.46 10.14 -3.40
CA ASN A 140 3.58 10.79 -4.07
C ASN A 140 3.12 11.42 -5.38
N ILE A 141 2.42 10.65 -6.21
CA ILE A 141 1.87 11.12 -7.49
C ILE A 141 0.82 12.22 -7.26
N ALA A 142 -0.07 12.05 -6.27
CA ALA A 142 -1.05 13.09 -5.92
C ALA A 142 -0.37 14.44 -5.58
N ARG A 143 0.72 14.38 -4.83
CA ARG A 143 1.52 15.56 -4.47
C ARG A 143 2.19 16.20 -5.68
N VAL A 144 2.81 15.37 -6.54
CA VAL A 144 3.42 15.84 -7.80
C VAL A 144 2.38 16.55 -8.68
N LEU A 145 1.22 15.92 -8.89
CA LEU A 145 0.14 16.49 -9.71
C LEU A 145 -0.37 17.82 -9.18
N ALA A 146 -0.64 17.91 -7.86
CA ALA A 146 -1.14 19.14 -7.26
C ALA A 146 -0.14 20.29 -7.42
N ARG A 147 1.14 20.04 -7.16
CA ARG A 147 2.21 21.04 -7.29
C ARG A 147 2.49 21.42 -8.74
N PHE A 148 2.54 20.45 -9.65
CA PHE A 148 2.74 20.69 -11.08
C PHE A 148 1.64 21.59 -11.64
N HIS A 149 0.38 21.35 -11.29
CA HIS A 149 -0.74 22.15 -11.72
C HIS A 149 -1.01 23.42 -10.88
N GLY A 150 -0.25 23.64 -9.81
CA GLY A 150 -0.35 24.83 -8.94
C GLY A 150 -1.69 24.96 -8.21
N ARG A 151 -2.46 23.88 -8.03
CA ARG A 151 -3.79 23.92 -7.41
C ARG A 151 -4.11 22.67 -6.60
N THR A 152 -4.93 22.83 -5.55
CA THR A 152 -5.49 21.70 -4.79
C THR A 152 -6.40 20.87 -5.70
N LEU A 153 -6.24 19.54 -5.63
CA LEU A 153 -6.97 18.59 -6.47
C LEU A 153 -7.92 17.72 -5.66
N LYS A 154 -9.13 17.52 -6.18
CA LYS A 154 -10.04 16.46 -5.73
C LYS A 154 -9.61 15.12 -6.33
N ALA A 155 -9.98 14.00 -5.71
CA ALA A 155 -9.58 12.66 -6.14
C ALA A 155 -9.90 12.39 -7.63
N ARG A 156 -11.12 12.77 -8.08
CA ARG A 156 -11.53 12.62 -9.48
C ARG A 156 -10.65 13.41 -10.44
N ASP A 157 -10.29 14.64 -10.05
CA ASP A 157 -9.49 15.52 -10.92
C ASP A 157 -8.04 15.03 -10.98
N ALA A 158 -7.47 14.60 -9.83
CA ALA A 158 -6.14 14.02 -9.79
C ALA A 158 -6.05 12.76 -10.66
N GLN A 159 -7.05 11.86 -10.58
CA GLN A 159 -7.09 10.66 -11.41
C GLN A 159 -7.20 11.01 -12.90
N LYS A 160 -8.09 11.95 -13.27
CA LYS A 160 -8.25 12.38 -14.67
C LYS A 160 -6.97 13.00 -15.25
N LEU A 161 -6.25 13.78 -14.44
CA LEU A 161 -4.96 14.35 -14.86
C LEU A 161 -3.90 13.26 -15.01
N ALA A 162 -3.85 12.33 -14.06
CA ALA A 162 -2.93 11.20 -14.13
C ALA A 162 -3.18 10.32 -15.36
N ASP A 163 -4.46 9.98 -15.63
CA ASP A 163 -4.85 9.18 -16.81
C ASP A 163 -4.42 9.88 -18.12
N GLY A 164 -4.52 11.22 -18.17
CA GLY A 164 -4.08 12.00 -19.33
C GLY A 164 -2.56 12.11 -19.48
N TRP A 165 -1.78 11.72 -18.49
CA TRP A 165 -0.32 11.81 -18.51
C TRP A 165 0.36 10.50 -18.91
N VAL A 166 -0.32 9.35 -18.80
CA VAL A 166 0.27 8.05 -19.12
C VAL A 166 0.61 7.96 -20.61
N PRO A 167 1.88 7.75 -20.99
CA PRO A 167 2.23 7.49 -22.37
C PRO A 167 1.76 6.10 -22.77
N GLN A 168 1.33 5.94 -24.00
CA GLN A 168 0.87 4.66 -24.53
C GLN A 168 1.98 3.60 -24.50
N GLY A 169 1.70 2.44 -23.90
CA GLY A 169 2.60 1.31 -23.79
C GLY A 169 3.72 1.48 -22.75
N GLU A 170 3.75 2.59 -21.98
CA GLU A 170 4.83 2.90 -21.04
C GLU A 170 4.32 3.07 -19.59
N ALA A 171 3.11 2.60 -19.29
CA ALA A 171 2.46 2.82 -18.00
C ALA A 171 3.30 2.31 -16.82
N TRP A 172 3.98 1.17 -16.96
CA TRP A 172 4.82 0.62 -15.92
C TRP A 172 5.91 1.61 -15.50
N LEU A 173 6.77 2.00 -16.44
CA LEU A 173 7.90 2.89 -16.17
C LEU A 173 7.43 4.28 -15.74
N TRP A 174 6.37 4.79 -16.38
CA TRP A 174 5.80 6.10 -16.09
C TRP A 174 5.34 6.23 -14.63
N ASN A 175 4.51 5.28 -14.17
CA ASN A 175 4.01 5.32 -12.80
C ASN A 175 5.16 5.14 -11.78
N GLN A 176 6.10 4.24 -12.03
CA GLN A 176 7.27 4.06 -11.18
C GLN A 176 8.13 5.32 -11.11
N ALA A 177 8.32 6.01 -12.25
CA ALA A 177 9.07 7.26 -12.32
C ALA A 177 8.41 8.38 -11.50
N LEU A 178 7.10 8.55 -11.62
CA LEU A 178 6.36 9.56 -10.85
C LEU A 178 6.34 9.25 -9.35
N MET A 179 6.22 7.98 -8.97
CA MET A 179 6.35 7.56 -7.56
C MET A 179 7.74 7.90 -7.01
N ASP A 180 8.80 7.61 -7.77
CA ASP A 180 10.17 7.88 -7.38
C ASP A 180 10.45 9.39 -7.32
N LEU A 181 9.96 10.16 -8.29
CA LEU A 181 10.04 11.62 -8.26
C LEU A 181 9.40 12.19 -7.00
N GLY A 182 8.19 11.72 -6.66
CA GLY A 182 7.49 12.15 -5.46
C GLY A 182 8.18 11.72 -4.16
N ALA A 183 8.83 10.55 -4.15
CA ALA A 183 9.52 10.01 -2.98
C ALA A 183 10.90 10.65 -2.73
N THR A 184 11.60 11.07 -3.79
CA THR A 184 13.00 11.52 -3.70
C THR A 184 13.18 13.01 -3.90
N ILE A 185 12.49 13.63 -4.85
CA ILE A 185 12.62 15.04 -5.23
C ILE A 185 11.41 15.86 -4.75
N CYS A 186 10.21 15.52 -5.22
CA CYS A 186 8.96 16.23 -4.87
C CYS A 186 8.35 15.73 -3.56
N ARG A 187 9.20 15.46 -2.56
CA ARG A 187 8.83 15.05 -1.19
C ARG A 187 8.14 16.19 -0.41
N PRO A 188 7.66 15.99 0.84
CA PRO A 188 7.03 17.06 1.63
C PRO A 188 7.87 18.34 1.70
N GLN A 189 9.18 18.24 1.95
CA GLN A 189 10.17 19.31 1.75
C GLN A 189 10.85 19.06 0.40
N PRO A 190 10.43 19.74 -0.68
CA PRO A 190 10.89 19.43 -2.04
C PRO A 190 12.29 19.97 -2.35
N MET A 191 12.94 19.33 -3.29
CA MET A 191 14.23 19.73 -3.86
C MET A 191 13.98 20.24 -5.28
N CYS A 192 13.34 21.43 -5.38
CA CYS A 192 12.86 21.94 -6.65
C CYS A 192 13.97 22.22 -7.66
N ASP A 193 15.16 22.61 -7.22
CA ASP A 193 16.32 22.88 -8.07
C ASP A 193 16.86 21.62 -8.79
N GLU A 194 16.54 20.42 -8.24
CA GLU A 194 16.90 19.13 -8.82
C GLU A 194 15.74 18.49 -9.63
N CYS A 195 14.59 19.17 -9.70
CA CYS A 195 13.38 18.60 -10.28
C CYS A 195 13.41 18.64 -11.81
N PRO A 196 13.24 17.49 -12.51
CA PRO A 196 13.21 17.46 -13.96
C PRO A 196 12.02 18.25 -14.56
N LEU A 197 11.02 18.56 -13.75
CA LEU A 197 9.80 19.25 -14.17
C LEU A 197 9.76 20.72 -13.74
N ILE A 198 10.86 21.29 -13.21
CA ILE A 198 10.84 22.63 -12.62
C ILE A 198 10.35 23.70 -13.59
N GLU A 199 10.76 23.64 -14.85
CA GLU A 199 10.39 24.63 -15.86
C GLU A 199 8.89 24.61 -16.21
N GLN A 200 8.28 23.42 -16.10
CA GLN A 200 6.87 23.21 -16.43
C GLN A 200 5.97 23.29 -15.19
N CYS A 201 6.56 23.25 -13.98
CA CYS A 201 5.82 23.22 -12.72
C CYS A 201 5.23 24.60 -12.40
N SER A 202 3.93 24.67 -12.17
CA SER A 202 3.24 25.93 -11.85
C SER A 202 3.57 26.45 -10.44
N TRP A 203 3.86 25.55 -9.48
CA TRP A 203 4.16 25.97 -8.10
C TRP A 203 5.64 26.31 -7.85
N ARG A 204 6.57 25.57 -8.43
CA ARG A 204 8.04 25.79 -8.35
C ARG A 204 8.60 25.98 -6.93
N GLY A 205 7.92 25.45 -5.91
CA GLY A 205 8.35 25.58 -4.52
C GLY A 205 8.04 26.93 -3.85
N THR A 206 7.26 27.79 -4.48
CA THR A 206 6.97 29.15 -3.96
C THR A 206 5.51 29.30 -3.55
N GLY A 207 5.28 30.10 -2.50
CA GLY A 207 3.93 30.37 -1.99
C GLY A 207 3.29 29.18 -1.24
N VAL A 208 1.96 29.19 -1.18
CA VAL A 208 1.21 28.12 -0.48
C VAL A 208 1.32 26.81 -1.27
N ASP A 209 1.69 25.74 -0.58
CA ASP A 209 1.81 24.41 -1.20
C ASP A 209 0.44 23.84 -1.59
N PRO A 210 0.13 23.71 -2.89
CA PRO A 210 -1.17 23.23 -3.35
C PRO A 210 -1.42 21.76 -3.07
N SER A 211 -0.40 21.01 -2.65
CA SER A 211 -0.58 19.61 -2.24
C SER A 211 -1.27 19.50 -0.88
N VAL A 212 -1.18 20.52 -0.03
CA VAL A 212 -1.88 20.58 1.26
C VAL A 212 -3.39 20.61 1.02
N GLY A 213 -4.09 19.62 1.56
CA GLY A 213 -5.53 19.46 1.35
C GLY A 213 -5.93 18.81 0.02
N SER A 214 -4.98 18.48 -0.85
CA SER A 214 -5.27 17.67 -2.04
C SER A 214 -5.59 16.22 -1.66
N ALA A 215 -6.56 15.64 -2.37
CA ALA A 215 -6.94 14.25 -2.17
C ALA A 215 -5.78 13.29 -2.49
N GLY A 216 -5.65 12.24 -1.71
CA GLY A 216 -4.58 11.25 -1.84
C GLY A 216 -3.26 11.65 -1.18
N VAL A 217 -3.03 12.94 -0.91
CA VAL A 217 -1.84 13.36 -0.18
C VAL A 217 -1.97 13.02 1.30
N SER A 218 -0.95 12.33 1.83
CA SER A 218 -0.96 11.87 3.23
C SER A 218 -0.97 13.03 4.21
N VAL A 219 -1.80 12.93 5.23
CA VAL A 219 -1.72 13.76 6.44
C VAL A 219 -0.93 13.02 7.53
N ALA A 220 -0.33 13.77 8.44
CA ALA A 220 0.39 13.20 9.57
C ALA A 220 -0.54 12.28 10.38
N GLN A 221 -0.10 11.04 10.59
CA GLN A 221 -0.83 10.10 11.44
C GLN A 221 -0.61 10.44 12.92
N ALA A 222 -1.61 10.13 13.77
CA ALA A 222 -1.46 10.20 15.22
C ALA A 222 -0.28 9.34 15.70
N LYS A 223 0.36 9.77 16.79
CA LYS A 223 1.51 9.06 17.38
C LYS A 223 1.19 7.57 17.54
N PHE A 224 2.14 6.73 17.16
CA PHE A 224 2.03 5.28 17.32
C PHE A 224 2.21 4.86 18.79
N ALA A 225 3.20 5.45 19.45
CA ALA A 225 3.49 5.17 20.85
C ALA A 225 2.30 5.53 21.75
N GLY A 226 1.88 4.61 22.58
CA GLY A 226 0.74 4.77 23.47
C GLY A 226 -0.64 4.66 22.80
N SER A 227 -0.74 4.31 21.51
CA SER A 227 -2.02 4.18 20.81
C SER A 227 -2.62 2.79 20.97
N ASP A 228 -3.95 2.68 20.77
CA ASP A 228 -4.66 1.39 20.68
C ASP A 228 -4.12 0.50 19.54
N ARG A 229 -3.61 1.13 18.48
CA ARG A 229 -2.94 0.43 17.37
C ARG A 229 -1.67 -0.28 17.84
N GLN A 230 -0.88 0.33 18.73
CA GLN A 230 0.28 -0.31 19.34
C GLN A 230 -0.14 -1.45 20.26
N ALA A 231 -1.15 -1.23 21.11
CA ALA A 231 -1.67 -2.23 22.03
C ALA A 231 -2.15 -3.50 21.30
N ARG A 232 -2.97 -3.34 20.25
CA ARG A 232 -3.39 -4.46 19.38
C ARG A 232 -2.21 -5.18 18.73
N GLY A 233 -1.20 -4.41 18.29
CA GLY A 233 0.02 -4.98 17.69
C GLY A 233 0.84 -5.83 18.67
N ARG A 234 0.94 -5.41 19.93
CA ARG A 234 1.61 -6.18 20.99
C ARG A 234 0.91 -7.52 21.23
N LEU A 235 -0.42 -7.50 21.37
CA LEU A 235 -1.17 -8.74 21.59
C LEU A 235 -1.04 -9.70 20.41
N ILE A 236 -1.25 -9.24 19.17
CA ILE A 236 -1.11 -10.08 17.97
C ILE A 236 0.31 -10.64 17.85
N LYS A 237 1.34 -9.86 18.21
CA LYS A 237 2.72 -10.35 18.22
C LYS A 237 2.89 -11.52 19.21
N GLN A 238 2.41 -11.36 20.45
CA GLN A 238 2.50 -12.39 21.46
C GLN A 238 1.73 -13.67 21.06
N LEU A 239 0.54 -13.48 20.46
CA LEU A 239 -0.28 -14.58 19.93
C LEU A 239 0.38 -15.30 18.74
N GLY A 240 1.31 -14.67 18.07
CA GLY A 240 2.14 -15.32 17.05
C GLY A 240 3.12 -16.35 17.64
N GLU A 241 3.48 -16.20 18.90
CA GLU A 241 4.42 -17.06 19.63
C GLU A 241 3.70 -18.15 20.43
N CYS A 242 2.64 -17.78 21.16
CA CYS A 242 1.87 -18.71 22.00
C CYS A 242 0.46 -18.20 22.26
N ALA A 243 -0.43 -19.08 22.71
CA ALA A 243 -1.72 -18.69 23.27
C ALA A 243 -1.53 -17.80 24.52
N VAL A 244 -2.45 -16.88 24.74
CA VAL A 244 -2.37 -15.89 25.82
C VAL A 244 -3.63 -16.00 26.69
N PRO A 245 -3.49 -16.24 28.00
CA PRO A 245 -4.62 -16.14 28.92
C PRO A 245 -5.24 -14.73 28.90
N ILE A 246 -6.57 -14.66 28.91
CA ILE A 246 -7.29 -13.37 28.82
C ILE A 246 -6.85 -12.39 29.91
N HIS A 247 -6.63 -12.89 31.15
CA HIS A 247 -6.21 -12.03 32.26
C HIS A 247 -4.82 -11.40 32.05
N ALA A 248 -3.92 -12.04 31.26
CA ALA A 248 -2.57 -11.51 30.96
C ALA A 248 -2.59 -10.47 29.81
N ALA A 249 -3.66 -10.43 29.03
CA ALA A 249 -3.70 -9.57 27.83
C ALA A 249 -3.61 -8.07 28.14
N ALA A 250 -4.17 -7.62 29.26
CA ALA A 250 -4.12 -6.22 29.69
C ALA A 250 -2.67 -5.74 29.91
N GLU A 251 -1.84 -6.56 30.55
CA GLU A 251 -0.42 -6.27 30.78
C GLU A 251 0.36 -6.24 29.45
N ILE A 252 0.19 -7.25 28.61
CA ILE A 252 0.83 -7.34 27.28
C ILE A 252 0.49 -6.12 26.44
N MET A 253 -0.76 -5.69 26.46
CA MET A 253 -1.25 -4.52 25.70
C MET A 253 -0.84 -3.19 26.31
N ASP A 254 -0.37 -3.19 27.57
CA ASP A 254 -0.09 -1.96 28.36
C ASP A 254 -1.34 -1.04 28.41
N ARG A 255 -2.47 -1.63 28.87
CA ARG A 255 -3.77 -0.97 28.97
C ARG A 255 -4.50 -1.41 30.24
N SER A 256 -5.47 -0.60 30.67
CA SER A 256 -6.41 -1.04 31.69
C SER A 256 -7.20 -2.25 31.22
N ALA A 257 -7.69 -3.07 32.16
CA ALA A 257 -8.48 -4.28 31.84
C ALA A 257 -9.70 -3.95 30.97
N GLU A 258 -10.36 -2.81 31.20
CA GLU A 258 -11.53 -2.38 30.45
C GLU A 258 -11.15 -2.07 28.98
N ILE A 259 -10.08 -1.28 28.75
CA ILE A 259 -9.60 -0.96 27.40
C ILE A 259 -9.12 -2.22 26.68
N ALA A 260 -8.36 -3.06 27.37
CA ALA A 260 -7.86 -4.32 26.80
C ALA A 260 -9.01 -5.20 26.34
N MET A 261 -10.05 -5.38 27.17
CA MET A 261 -11.21 -6.20 26.83
C MET A 261 -11.96 -5.64 25.61
N ARG A 262 -12.14 -4.31 25.52
CA ARG A 262 -12.74 -3.68 24.33
C ARG A 262 -11.91 -3.99 23.08
N LEU A 263 -10.58 -3.82 23.14
CA LEU A 263 -9.70 -4.09 22.00
C LEU A 263 -9.64 -5.56 21.61
N ILE A 264 -9.73 -6.48 22.58
CA ILE A 264 -9.85 -7.93 22.36
C ILE A 264 -11.14 -8.23 21.60
N ASN A 265 -12.26 -7.71 22.06
CA ASN A 265 -13.56 -7.90 21.40
C ASN A 265 -13.56 -7.37 19.97
N ASP A 266 -12.93 -6.20 19.74
CA ASP A 266 -12.72 -5.65 18.39
C ASP A 266 -11.91 -6.63 17.51
N LEU A 267 -10.81 -7.20 18.03
CA LEU A 267 -9.96 -8.14 17.30
C LEU A 267 -10.68 -9.47 17.00
N ILE A 268 -11.51 -9.95 17.93
CA ILE A 268 -12.36 -11.14 17.73
C ILE A 268 -13.40 -10.85 16.64
N SER A 269 -14.10 -9.73 16.73
CA SER A 269 -15.09 -9.30 15.73
C SER A 269 -14.46 -9.15 14.34
N ASP A 270 -13.22 -8.67 14.28
CA ASP A 270 -12.43 -8.59 13.05
C ASP A 270 -11.99 -9.98 12.53
N GLY A 271 -12.12 -11.03 13.35
CA GLY A 271 -11.65 -12.39 13.06
C GLY A 271 -10.12 -12.45 12.93
N LEU A 272 -9.40 -11.64 13.69
CA LEU A 272 -7.94 -11.60 13.75
C LEU A 272 -7.39 -12.43 14.91
N ILE A 273 -8.21 -12.70 15.88
CA ILE A 273 -7.94 -13.61 16.99
C ILE A 273 -9.19 -14.43 17.30
N VAL A 274 -9.02 -15.55 17.93
CA VAL A 274 -10.11 -16.39 18.46
C VAL A 274 -9.95 -16.58 19.97
N ARG A 275 -11.07 -16.76 20.64
CA ARG A 275 -11.11 -17.12 22.06
C ARG A 275 -11.54 -18.57 22.18
N HIS A 276 -10.74 -19.36 22.89
CA HIS A 276 -11.09 -20.71 23.29
C HIS A 276 -10.99 -20.82 24.81
N ASN A 277 -12.11 -20.97 25.48
CA ASN A 277 -12.21 -20.87 26.95
C ASN A 277 -11.65 -19.52 27.46
N ASP A 278 -10.62 -19.57 28.29
CA ASP A 278 -9.94 -18.41 28.86
C ASP A 278 -8.64 -18.04 28.15
N GLU A 279 -8.41 -18.59 26.96
CA GLU A 279 -7.24 -18.30 26.15
C GLU A 279 -7.59 -17.61 24.84
N LEU A 280 -6.69 -16.72 24.41
CA LEU A 280 -6.70 -16.06 23.12
C LEU A 280 -5.63 -16.71 22.24
N MET A 281 -5.94 -16.88 20.94
CA MET A 281 -4.99 -17.42 19.96
C MET A 281 -5.24 -16.83 18.57
N LEU A 282 -4.28 -17.00 17.67
CA LEU A 282 -4.50 -16.72 16.24
C LEU A 282 -5.44 -17.77 15.65
N PRO A 283 -6.25 -17.41 14.62
CA PRO A 283 -7.19 -18.31 13.95
C PRO A 283 -6.50 -19.43 13.18
#